data_b234b91746fb8c39705b5b0122a0f1ad
#
_entry.id   b234b91746fb8c39705b5b0122a0f1ad
#
_cell.length_a   1.000
_cell.length_b   1.000
_cell.length_c   1.000
_cell.angle_alpha   90.00
_cell.angle_beta   90.00
_cell.angle_gamma   90.00
#
_symmetry.space_group_name_H-M   'P 1'
#
loop_
_entity.id
_entity.type
_entity.pdbx_description
1 polymer ?
#
loop_
_entity_poly.entity_id
_entity_poly.type
_entity_poly.pdbx_seq_one_letter_code
_entity_poly.pdbx_strand_id
1 'polypeptide(L)'
;MFAGREILDVDPKALSSTIEFLTAMITPALLISATGSLVLSTSTRLGRVVDRVRALEVRVGELIYAQDKDAIPLYEKRVEVVIDLIDLVTSRSRLLQRAMTTFYYGLMFFILTSVAIAIVGIFPAVYRWLPIPIGIVGIIFLFYGSILMLKETRM
;
A
#
# COMPACT_ATOMS: atom_id res chain seq x y z
N MET A 1 -19.03 -30.90 -48.45
CA MET A 1 -19.13 -29.44 -48.29
C MET A 1 -19.98 -29.08 -47.08
N PHE A 2 -19.71 -29.67 -45.88
CA PHE A 2 -20.45 -29.41 -44.61
C PHE A 2 -19.56 -29.63 -43.36
N ALA A 3 -18.33 -29.12 -43.37
CA ALA A 3 -17.45 -29.26 -42.22
C ALA A 3 -17.06 -27.91 -41.57
N GLY A 4 -17.77 -26.83 -41.89
CA GLY A 4 -17.36 -25.47 -41.45
C GLY A 4 -18.30 -24.75 -40.48
N ARG A 5 -19.38 -25.41 -39.99
CA ARG A 5 -20.38 -24.75 -39.13
C ARG A 5 -20.36 -25.16 -37.65
N GLU A 6 -19.65 -26.23 -37.30
CA GLU A 6 -19.62 -26.72 -35.90
C GLU A 6 -18.61 -25.97 -35.00
N ILE A 7 -17.74 -25.13 -35.55
CA ILE A 7 -16.67 -24.45 -34.75
C ILE A 7 -17.18 -23.16 -34.10
N LEU A 8 -18.40 -22.69 -34.40
CA LEU A 8 -18.94 -21.42 -33.88
C LEU A 8 -20.23 -21.58 -33.06
N ASP A 9 -20.64 -22.80 -32.73
CA ASP A 9 -21.78 -23.00 -31.82
C ASP A 9 -21.28 -22.95 -30.36
N VAL A 10 -20.78 -21.77 -29.98
CA VAL A 10 -20.44 -21.47 -28.57
C VAL A 10 -21.75 -21.38 -27.81
N ASP A 11 -22.00 -22.34 -26.92
CA ASP A 11 -23.18 -22.34 -26.04
C ASP A 11 -23.31 -20.96 -25.36
N PRO A 12 -24.38 -20.16 -25.58
CA PRO A 12 -24.56 -18.83 -25.03
C PRO A 12 -24.46 -18.80 -23.48
N LYS A 13 -24.81 -19.93 -22.85
CA LYS A 13 -24.68 -20.05 -21.35
C LYS A 13 -23.23 -20.22 -20.94
N ALA A 14 -22.43 -20.97 -21.67
CA ALA A 14 -21.00 -21.11 -21.39
C ALA A 14 -20.27 -19.79 -21.64
N LEU A 15 -20.64 -19.04 -22.66
CA LEU A 15 -20.08 -17.72 -22.95
C LEU A 15 -20.44 -16.71 -21.86
N SER A 16 -21.70 -16.65 -21.41
CA SER A 16 -22.13 -15.72 -20.36
C SER A 16 -21.43 -16.02 -19.01
N SER A 17 -21.29 -17.28 -18.63
CA SER A 17 -20.60 -17.68 -17.40
C SER A 17 -19.10 -17.35 -17.45
N THR A 18 -18.47 -17.49 -18.60
CA THR A 18 -17.06 -17.11 -18.81
C THR A 18 -16.87 -15.60 -18.69
N ILE A 19 -17.76 -14.81 -19.27
CA ILE A 19 -17.73 -13.34 -19.18
C ILE A 19 -17.94 -12.88 -17.73
N GLU A 20 -18.90 -13.46 -17.01
CA GLU A 20 -19.12 -13.17 -15.58
C GLU A 20 -17.87 -13.48 -14.75
N PHE A 21 -17.24 -14.62 -14.97
CA PHE A 21 -16.02 -15.01 -14.27
C PHE A 21 -14.86 -14.05 -14.57
N LEU A 22 -14.61 -13.71 -15.82
CA LEU A 22 -13.57 -12.76 -16.22
C LEU A 22 -13.84 -11.37 -15.62
N THR A 23 -15.08 -10.90 -15.65
CA THR A 23 -15.49 -9.63 -15.07
C THR A 23 -15.27 -9.60 -13.56
N ALA A 24 -15.59 -10.70 -12.86
CA ALA A 24 -15.36 -10.81 -11.42
C ALA A 24 -13.87 -10.76 -11.06
N MET A 25 -12.97 -11.23 -11.92
CA MET A 25 -11.52 -11.17 -11.71
C MET A 25 -10.91 -9.78 -11.98
N ILE A 26 -11.55 -8.94 -12.80
CA ILE A 26 -11.06 -7.59 -13.12
C ILE A 26 -11.06 -6.70 -11.87
N THR A 27 -12.10 -6.77 -11.04
CA THR A 27 -12.23 -5.90 -9.85
C THR A 27 -11.06 -6.04 -8.87
N PRO A 28 -10.70 -7.24 -8.37
CA PRO A 28 -9.54 -7.36 -7.49
C PRO A 28 -8.23 -7.00 -8.19
N ALA A 29 -8.07 -7.27 -9.50
CA ALA A 29 -6.89 -6.89 -10.26
C ALA A 29 -6.70 -5.36 -10.31
N LEU A 30 -7.77 -4.60 -10.54
CA LEU A 30 -7.75 -3.14 -10.48
C LEU A 30 -7.40 -2.62 -9.08
N LEU A 31 -7.96 -3.23 -8.03
CA LEU A 31 -7.67 -2.86 -6.65
C LEU A 31 -6.22 -3.15 -6.27
N ILE A 32 -5.65 -4.26 -6.73
CA ILE A 32 -4.23 -4.59 -6.57
C ILE A 32 -3.36 -3.53 -7.24
N SER A 33 -3.66 -3.16 -8.49
CA SER A 33 -2.93 -2.13 -9.24
C SER A 33 -3.00 -0.76 -8.55
N ALA A 34 -4.19 -0.34 -8.13
CA ALA A 34 -4.39 0.92 -7.42
C ALA A 34 -3.64 0.94 -6.07
N THR A 35 -3.71 -0.15 -5.31
CA THR A 35 -3.00 -0.27 -4.03
C THR A 35 -1.49 -0.27 -4.24
N GLY A 36 -0.99 -0.94 -5.28
CA GLY A 36 0.42 -0.92 -5.66
C GLY A 36 0.92 0.50 -5.94
N SER A 37 0.15 1.31 -6.64
CA SER A 37 0.45 2.72 -6.89
C SER A 37 0.50 3.55 -5.60
N LEU A 38 -0.41 3.31 -4.65
CA LEU A 38 -0.39 3.95 -3.32
C LEU A 38 0.85 3.55 -2.51
N VAL A 39 1.22 2.27 -2.53
CA VAL A 39 2.43 1.76 -1.88
C VAL A 39 3.67 2.43 -2.47
N LEU A 40 3.79 2.52 -3.80
CA LEU A 40 4.91 3.16 -4.46
C LEU A 40 5.02 4.65 -4.09
N SER A 41 3.91 5.39 -4.13
CA SER A 41 3.85 6.80 -3.73
C SER A 41 4.26 6.99 -2.27
N THR A 42 3.77 6.13 -1.36
CA THR A 42 4.09 6.17 0.07
C THR A 42 5.56 5.83 0.32
N SER A 43 6.10 4.82 -0.36
CA SER A 43 7.51 4.42 -0.28
C SER A 43 8.45 5.57 -0.69
N THR A 44 8.12 6.27 -1.76
CA THR A 44 8.91 7.43 -2.22
C THR A 44 8.91 8.57 -1.20
N ARG A 45 7.78 8.80 -0.52
CA ARG A 45 7.69 9.79 0.57
C ARG A 45 8.50 9.35 1.79
N LEU A 46 8.39 8.08 2.17
CA LEU A 46 9.14 7.51 3.28
C LEU A 46 10.65 7.61 3.05
N GLY A 47 11.13 7.28 1.85
CA GLY A 47 12.55 7.42 1.49
C GLY A 47 13.07 8.84 1.75
N ARG A 48 12.35 9.87 1.27
CA ARG A 48 12.75 11.28 1.50
C ARG A 48 12.78 11.66 2.99
N VAL A 49 11.86 11.12 3.80
CA VAL A 49 11.83 11.37 5.25
C VAL A 49 13.03 10.70 5.92
N VAL A 50 13.34 9.46 5.56
CA VAL A 50 14.50 8.72 6.08
C VAL A 50 15.82 9.43 5.73
N ASP A 51 15.96 9.89 4.49
CA ASP A 51 17.15 10.64 4.06
C ASP A 51 17.31 11.93 4.87
N ARG A 52 16.21 12.59 5.18
CA ARG A 52 16.21 13.80 6.03
C ARG A 52 16.61 13.51 7.48
N VAL A 53 16.12 12.40 8.06
CA VAL A 53 16.56 11.94 9.40
C VAL A 53 18.07 11.71 9.39
N ARG A 54 18.58 10.97 8.43
CA ARG A 54 20.01 10.68 8.33
C ARG A 54 20.86 11.95 8.20
N ALA A 55 20.41 12.91 7.40
CA ALA A 55 21.09 14.19 7.27
C ALA A 55 21.11 15.01 8.58
N LEU A 56 20.04 14.93 9.38
CA LEU A 56 19.97 15.56 10.69
C LEU A 56 20.87 14.85 11.71
N GLU A 57 20.91 13.52 11.71
CA GLU A 57 21.81 12.72 12.56
C GLU A 57 23.28 13.07 12.32
N VAL A 58 23.69 13.21 11.05
CA VAL A 58 25.04 13.65 10.70
C VAL A 58 25.33 15.05 11.27
N ARG A 59 24.38 15.99 11.13
CA ARG A 59 24.54 17.35 11.68
C ARG A 59 24.64 17.37 13.21
N VAL A 60 23.86 16.54 13.91
CA VAL A 60 24.01 16.39 15.37
C VAL A 60 25.38 15.85 15.70
N GLY A 61 25.85 14.84 14.98
CA GLY A 61 27.19 14.29 15.14
C GLY A 61 28.28 15.37 15.00
N GLU A 62 28.22 16.16 13.93
CA GLU A 62 29.14 17.28 13.70
C GLU A 62 29.14 18.30 14.85
N LEU A 63 27.96 18.64 15.37
CA LEU A 63 27.83 19.58 16.50
C LEU A 63 28.39 18.98 17.80
N ILE A 64 28.12 17.71 18.10
CA ILE A 64 28.55 17.07 19.35
C ILE A 64 30.07 16.84 19.37
N TYR A 65 30.66 16.48 18.21
CA TYR A 65 32.10 16.21 18.08
C TYR A 65 32.92 17.43 17.70
N ALA A 66 32.31 18.62 17.58
CA ALA A 66 33.04 19.86 17.36
C ALA A 66 34.06 20.12 18.51
N GLN A 67 35.33 20.32 18.13
CA GLN A 67 36.44 20.52 19.09
C GLN A 67 36.34 21.86 19.84
N ASP A 68 35.69 22.87 19.24
CA ASP A 68 35.55 24.21 19.80
C ASP A 68 34.07 24.60 19.92
N LYS A 69 33.44 24.10 20.98
CA LYS A 69 32.00 24.34 21.23
C LYS A 69 31.71 25.81 21.54
N ASP A 70 32.67 26.51 22.12
CA ASP A 70 32.58 27.93 22.52
C ASP A 70 32.62 28.88 21.30
N ALA A 71 33.18 28.41 20.17
CA ALA A 71 33.18 29.16 18.93
C ALA A 71 31.84 29.14 18.18
N ILE A 72 30.91 28.24 18.55
CA ILE A 72 29.61 28.10 17.91
C ILE A 72 28.57 28.93 18.66
N PRO A 73 28.09 30.05 18.10
CA PRO A 73 27.11 30.88 18.80
C PRO A 73 25.80 30.09 19.00
N LEU A 74 25.26 30.12 20.23
CA LEU A 74 24.02 29.45 20.64
C LEU A 74 24.07 27.90 20.46
N TYR A 75 25.21 27.27 20.76
CA TYR A 75 25.44 25.83 20.61
C TYR A 75 24.33 24.99 21.24
N GLU A 76 23.98 25.18 22.50
CA GLU A 76 22.95 24.42 23.20
C GLU A 76 21.58 24.53 22.51
N LYS A 77 21.21 25.74 22.10
CA LYS A 77 19.94 25.97 21.40
C LYS A 77 19.90 25.33 20.02
N ARG A 78 21.02 25.25 19.33
CA ARG A 78 21.12 24.56 18.05
C ARG A 78 20.97 23.04 18.19
N VAL A 79 21.60 22.47 19.22
CA VAL A 79 21.48 21.04 19.53
C VAL A 79 20.04 20.68 19.89
N GLU A 80 19.40 21.49 20.77
CA GLU A 80 18.00 21.31 21.14
C GLU A 80 17.06 21.34 19.93
N VAL A 81 17.18 22.34 19.07
CA VAL A 81 16.36 22.46 17.84
C VAL A 81 16.55 21.29 16.89
N VAL A 82 17.77 20.76 16.74
CA VAL A 82 18.01 19.63 15.85
C VAL A 82 17.44 18.33 16.44
N ILE A 83 17.51 18.14 17.76
CA ILE A 83 16.88 17.00 18.44
C ILE A 83 15.36 17.06 18.28
N ASP A 84 14.73 18.21 18.50
CA ASP A 84 13.29 18.40 18.30
C ASP A 84 12.87 18.10 16.85
N LEU A 85 13.69 18.51 15.87
CA LEU A 85 13.46 18.20 14.46
C LEU A 85 13.54 16.71 14.18
N ILE A 86 14.49 15.99 14.78
CA ILE A 86 14.62 14.53 14.64
C ILE A 86 13.38 13.84 15.19
N ASP A 87 12.90 14.23 16.34
CA ASP A 87 11.70 13.65 16.95
C ASP A 87 10.44 13.89 16.09
N LEU A 88 10.29 15.10 15.56
CA LEU A 88 9.20 15.44 14.65
C LEU A 88 9.24 14.58 13.37
N VAL A 89 10.40 14.48 12.73
CA VAL A 89 10.57 13.73 11.48
C VAL A 89 10.44 12.22 11.71
N THR A 90 10.92 11.71 12.84
CA THR A 90 10.79 10.30 13.24
C THR A 90 9.33 9.93 13.50
N SER A 91 8.55 10.81 14.13
CA SER A 91 7.12 10.55 14.35
C SER A 91 6.34 10.47 13.04
N ARG A 92 6.65 11.32 12.06
CA ARG A 92 6.10 11.24 10.69
C ARG A 92 6.51 9.96 9.98
N SER A 93 7.78 9.54 10.10
CA SER A 93 8.27 8.28 9.52
C SER A 93 7.49 7.08 10.03
N ARG A 94 7.22 7.00 11.33
CA ARG A 94 6.40 5.94 11.94
C ARG A 94 4.97 5.90 11.39
N LEU A 95 4.37 7.06 11.15
CA LEU A 95 3.01 7.13 10.59
C LEU A 95 2.98 6.62 9.15
N LEU A 96 3.97 7.01 8.33
CA LEU A 96 4.12 6.52 6.94
C LEU A 96 4.36 5.00 6.90
N GLN A 97 5.21 4.47 7.79
CA GLN A 97 5.45 3.03 7.90
C GLN A 97 4.16 2.27 8.24
N ARG A 98 3.35 2.77 9.19
CA ARG A 98 2.06 2.17 9.54
C ARG A 98 1.10 2.19 8.37
N ALA A 99 0.99 3.32 7.64
CA ALA A 99 0.16 3.42 6.45
C ALA A 99 0.59 2.41 5.38
N MET A 100 1.89 2.31 5.13
CA MET A 100 2.47 1.37 4.17
C MET A 100 2.18 -0.09 4.54
N THR A 101 2.38 -0.46 5.81
CA THR A 101 2.05 -1.79 6.33
C THR A 101 0.56 -2.11 6.14
N THR A 102 -0.32 -1.13 6.38
CA THR A 102 -1.76 -1.28 6.19
C THR A 102 -2.12 -1.52 4.72
N PHE A 103 -1.48 -0.82 3.79
CA PHE A 103 -1.67 -1.04 2.36
C PHE A 103 -1.20 -2.43 1.92
N TYR A 104 -0.09 -2.94 2.46
CA TYR A 104 0.36 -4.31 2.20
C TYR A 104 -0.65 -5.35 2.69
N TYR A 105 -1.27 -5.16 3.86
CA TYR A 105 -2.35 -6.04 4.30
C TYR A 105 -3.55 -5.97 3.35
N GLY A 106 -3.97 -4.79 2.92
CA GLY A 106 -5.03 -4.63 1.93
C GLY A 106 -4.72 -5.38 0.64
N LEU A 107 -3.50 -5.22 0.11
CA LEU A 107 -3.03 -5.90 -1.10
C LEU A 107 -3.06 -7.43 -0.93
N MET A 108 -2.62 -7.94 0.23
CA MET A 108 -2.70 -9.38 0.53
C MET A 108 -4.14 -9.90 0.50
N PHE A 109 -5.10 -9.16 1.07
CA PHE A 109 -6.52 -9.54 1.03
C PHE A 109 -7.09 -9.49 -0.39
N PHE A 110 -6.67 -8.57 -1.26
CA PHE A 110 -7.11 -8.56 -2.65
C PHE A 110 -6.56 -9.73 -3.46
N ILE A 111 -5.30 -10.13 -3.20
CA ILE A 111 -4.74 -11.35 -3.79
C ILE A 111 -5.54 -12.58 -3.32
N LEU A 112 -5.85 -12.69 -2.02
CA LEU A 112 -6.68 -13.76 -1.48
C LEU A 112 -8.08 -13.77 -2.10
N THR A 113 -8.67 -12.60 -2.34
CA THR A 113 -9.95 -12.48 -3.04
C THR A 113 -9.86 -13.02 -4.46
N SER A 114 -8.80 -12.68 -5.20
CA SER A 114 -8.57 -13.20 -6.55
C SER A 114 -8.45 -14.71 -6.56
N VAL A 115 -7.70 -15.29 -5.62
CA VAL A 115 -7.58 -16.76 -5.46
C VAL A 115 -8.92 -17.38 -5.10
N ALA A 116 -9.69 -16.76 -4.20
CA ALA A 116 -11.02 -17.25 -3.82
C ALA A 116 -12.00 -17.26 -5.01
N ILE A 117 -11.97 -16.24 -5.86
CA ILE A 117 -12.77 -16.19 -7.11
C ILE A 117 -12.36 -17.34 -8.03
N ALA A 118 -11.06 -17.60 -8.19
CA ALA A 118 -10.56 -18.69 -9.03
C ALA A 118 -11.04 -20.06 -8.51
N ILE A 119 -10.98 -20.30 -7.19
CA ILE A 119 -11.48 -21.53 -6.55
C ILE A 119 -12.99 -21.71 -6.77
N VAL A 120 -13.76 -20.63 -6.60
CA VAL A 120 -15.22 -20.65 -6.82
C VAL A 120 -15.55 -20.92 -8.29
N GLY A 121 -14.74 -20.44 -9.24
CA GLY A 121 -14.89 -20.73 -10.66
C GLY A 121 -14.72 -22.22 -10.99
N ILE A 122 -13.88 -22.94 -10.25
CA ILE A 122 -13.64 -24.38 -10.42
C ILE A 122 -14.69 -25.22 -9.65
N PHE A 123 -15.09 -24.77 -8.45
CA PHE A 123 -16.00 -25.48 -7.55
C PHE A 123 -17.25 -24.64 -7.21
N PRO A 124 -18.22 -24.50 -8.12
CA PRO A 124 -19.28 -23.48 -8.02
C PRO A 124 -20.32 -23.73 -6.90
N ALA A 125 -20.37 -24.91 -6.27
CA ALA A 125 -21.55 -25.30 -5.50
C ALA A 125 -21.59 -24.81 -4.04
N VAL A 126 -20.47 -24.61 -3.33
CA VAL A 126 -20.49 -24.49 -1.85
C VAL A 126 -19.97 -23.13 -1.34
N TYR A 127 -19.08 -22.45 -2.03
CA TYR A 127 -18.34 -21.29 -1.47
C TYR A 127 -18.52 -19.99 -2.25
N ARG A 128 -19.60 -19.82 -3.01
CA ARG A 128 -19.84 -18.66 -3.89
C ARG A 128 -19.81 -17.30 -3.14
N TRP A 129 -20.08 -17.28 -1.86
CA TRP A 129 -20.07 -16.06 -1.04
C TRP A 129 -18.70 -15.71 -0.45
N LEU A 130 -17.73 -16.65 -0.46
CA LEU A 130 -16.43 -16.53 0.20
C LEU A 130 -15.58 -15.32 -0.28
N PRO A 131 -15.50 -14.97 -1.57
CA PRO A 131 -14.71 -13.83 -2.04
C PRO A 131 -15.19 -12.48 -1.50
N ILE A 132 -16.49 -12.35 -1.21
CA ILE A 132 -17.11 -11.07 -0.82
C ILE A 132 -16.55 -10.57 0.53
N PRO A 133 -16.60 -11.32 1.65
CA PRO A 133 -16.08 -10.84 2.92
C PRO A 133 -14.56 -10.60 2.90
N ILE A 134 -13.81 -11.40 2.16
CA ILE A 134 -12.36 -11.23 2.01
C ILE A 134 -12.06 -9.91 1.32
N GLY A 135 -12.78 -9.61 0.23
CA GLY A 135 -12.63 -8.34 -0.51
C GLY A 135 -13.00 -7.12 0.33
N ILE A 136 -14.08 -7.20 1.11
CA ILE A 136 -14.51 -6.12 2.02
C ILE A 136 -13.42 -5.82 3.06
N VAL A 137 -12.81 -6.85 3.64
CA VAL A 137 -11.69 -6.66 4.60
C VAL A 137 -10.53 -5.93 3.92
N GLY A 138 -10.17 -6.29 2.68
CA GLY A 138 -9.15 -5.59 1.90
C GLY A 138 -9.46 -4.10 1.71
N ILE A 139 -10.72 -3.78 1.38
CA ILE A 139 -11.18 -2.38 1.23
C ILE A 139 -11.08 -1.61 2.56
N ILE A 140 -11.44 -2.23 3.68
CA ILE A 140 -11.32 -1.60 5.01
C ILE A 140 -9.87 -1.26 5.33
N PHE A 141 -8.92 -2.17 5.04
CA PHE A 141 -7.49 -1.89 5.21
C PHE A 141 -7.02 -0.74 4.32
N LEU A 142 -7.44 -0.70 3.06
CA LEU A 142 -7.10 0.37 2.13
C LEU A 142 -7.64 1.72 2.61
N PHE A 143 -8.88 1.76 3.08
CA PHE A 143 -9.51 2.95 3.62
C PHE A 143 -8.79 3.45 4.88
N TYR A 144 -8.45 2.56 5.81
CA TYR A 144 -7.71 2.90 7.01
C TYR A 144 -6.30 3.44 6.69
N GLY A 145 -5.58 2.81 5.76
CA GLY A 145 -4.29 3.30 5.27
C GLY A 145 -4.38 4.70 4.66
N SER A 146 -5.46 4.97 3.92
CA SER A 146 -5.72 6.30 3.34
C SER A 146 -5.98 7.36 4.41
N ILE A 147 -6.67 7.02 5.50
CA ILE A 147 -6.86 7.93 6.65
C ILE A 147 -5.53 8.25 7.33
N LEU A 148 -4.64 7.26 7.47
CA LEU A 148 -3.30 7.49 8.04
C LEU A 148 -2.48 8.46 7.19
N MET A 149 -2.56 8.32 5.85
CA MET A 149 -1.91 9.24 4.91
C MET A 149 -2.48 10.67 4.99
N LEU A 150 -3.80 10.81 5.15
CA LEU A 150 -4.44 12.11 5.36
C LEU A 150 -3.97 12.78 6.66
N LYS A 151 -3.80 12.02 7.74
CA LYS A 151 -3.28 12.55 9.00
C LYS A 151 -1.84 13.04 8.86
N GLU A 152 -1.00 12.33 8.11
CA GLU A 152 0.39 12.74 7.84
C GLU A 152 0.44 14.08 7.10
N THR A 153 -0.44 14.27 6.12
CA THR A 153 -0.48 15.49 5.29
C THR A 153 -0.92 16.73 6.09
N ARG A 154 -1.63 16.53 7.21
CA ARG A 154 -2.11 17.63 8.08
C ARG A 154 -1.14 17.99 9.22
N MET A 155 -0.08 17.20 9.43
CA MET A 155 1.02 17.49 10.37
C MET A 155 2.13 18.31 9.69
#